data_e1be21768363c66660da02a647615186
#
_entry.id   e1be21768363c66660da02a647615186
#
_cell.length_a   1.000
_cell.length_b   1.000
_cell.length_c   1.000
_cell.angle_alpha   90.00
_cell.angle_beta   90.00
_cell.angle_gamma   90.00
#
_symmetry.space_group_name_H-M   'P 1'
#
loop_
_entity.id
_entity.type
_entity.pdbx_description
1 polymer ?
#
loop_
_entity_poly.entity_id
_entity_poly.type
_entity_poly.pdbx_seq_one_letter_code
_entity_poly.pdbx_strand_id
1 'polypeptide(L)'
;MRKILILFVLLFITDIYAQNVLPLKERAEFVNKLQKDRLTNLLPTLMEKTGIDMWVLIAREYNEDPIIKTMLPPTWLNARRTTILVFSLDKKTKEFDAVAIARYAFGDNIT
;
A
#
# COMPACT_ATOMS: atom_id res chain seq x y z
N MET A 1 46.52 -28.93 -6.55
CA MET A 1 45.67 -28.47 -7.65
C MET A 1 44.29 -29.12 -7.63
N ARG A 2 44.12 -30.43 -7.57
CA ARG A 2 42.80 -31.10 -7.56
C ARG A 2 41.89 -30.67 -6.37
N LYS A 3 42.43 -30.46 -5.17
CA LYS A 3 41.66 -30.03 -3.98
C LYS A 3 41.20 -28.57 -4.07
N ILE A 4 41.99 -27.71 -4.71
CA ILE A 4 41.67 -26.30 -4.95
C ILE A 4 40.56 -26.18 -6.00
N LEU A 5 40.59 -27.04 -7.03
CA LEU A 5 39.55 -27.09 -8.05
C LEU A 5 38.18 -27.49 -7.45
N ILE A 6 38.20 -28.48 -6.55
CA ILE A 6 36.97 -28.94 -5.85
C ILE A 6 36.41 -27.85 -4.96
N LEU A 7 37.25 -27.09 -4.25
CA LEU A 7 36.81 -25.95 -3.43
C LEU A 7 36.21 -24.83 -4.31
N PHE A 8 36.78 -24.61 -5.48
CA PHE A 8 36.26 -23.60 -6.43
C PHE A 8 34.91 -24.00 -7.01
N VAL A 9 34.73 -25.28 -7.33
CA VAL A 9 33.43 -25.81 -7.81
C VAL A 9 32.36 -25.75 -6.71
N LEU A 10 32.69 -26.04 -5.44
CA LEU A 10 31.80 -25.94 -4.30
C LEU A 10 31.30 -24.50 -4.04
N LEU A 11 32.11 -23.50 -4.33
CA LEU A 11 31.74 -22.08 -4.21
C LEU A 11 30.70 -21.63 -5.26
N PHE A 12 30.57 -22.33 -6.38
CA PHE A 12 29.57 -22.02 -7.41
C PHE A 12 28.24 -22.76 -7.25
N ILE A 13 28.13 -23.69 -6.27
CA ILE A 13 26.88 -24.45 -6.00
C ILE A 13 26.01 -23.77 -4.94
N THR A 14 26.37 -22.58 -4.46
CA THR A 14 25.44 -21.78 -3.65
C THR A 14 24.36 -21.27 -4.59
N ASP A 15 23.24 -21.98 -4.62
CA ASP A 15 22.00 -21.45 -5.19
C ASP A 15 21.74 -20.10 -4.53
N ILE A 16 21.97 -19.03 -5.27
CA ILE A 16 21.51 -17.70 -4.89
C ILE A 16 20.00 -17.78 -5.03
N TYR A 17 19.32 -18.08 -3.94
CA TYR A 17 17.88 -17.87 -3.84
C TYR A 17 17.64 -16.38 -3.98
N ALA A 18 17.57 -15.90 -5.23
CA ALA A 18 17.06 -14.60 -5.52
C ALA A 18 15.63 -14.58 -4.95
N GLN A 19 15.39 -13.67 -4.00
CA GLN A 19 14.05 -13.47 -3.48
C GLN A 19 13.08 -13.38 -4.65
N ASN A 20 12.00 -14.14 -4.60
CA ASN A 20 11.02 -14.19 -5.67
C ASN A 20 10.22 -12.86 -5.65
N VAL A 21 10.83 -11.81 -6.18
CA VAL A 21 10.25 -10.46 -6.23
C VAL A 21 9.27 -10.43 -7.39
N LEU A 22 8.01 -10.22 -7.09
CA LEU A 22 6.96 -10.11 -8.09
C LEU A 22 7.28 -9.01 -9.13
N PRO A 23 7.00 -9.25 -10.41
CA PRO A 23 7.05 -8.22 -11.44
C PRO A 23 6.23 -6.97 -11.07
N LEU A 24 6.59 -5.82 -11.60
CA LEU A 24 5.92 -4.54 -11.25
C LEU A 24 4.40 -4.58 -11.44
N LYS A 25 3.94 -5.21 -12.51
CA LYS A 25 2.51 -5.36 -12.80
C LYS A 25 1.79 -6.16 -11.73
N GLU A 26 2.34 -7.31 -11.36
CA GLU A 26 1.75 -8.18 -10.33
C GLU A 26 1.79 -7.52 -8.95
N ARG A 27 2.86 -6.76 -8.66
CA ARG A 27 2.91 -5.94 -7.44
C ARG A 27 1.83 -4.86 -7.42
N ALA A 28 1.58 -4.21 -8.54
CA ALA A 28 0.53 -3.20 -8.63
C ALA A 28 -0.86 -3.81 -8.39
N GLU A 29 -1.14 -4.96 -8.97
CA GLU A 29 -2.38 -5.70 -8.75
C GLU A 29 -2.54 -6.12 -7.28
N PHE A 30 -1.46 -6.59 -6.66
CA PHE A 30 -1.44 -6.96 -5.24
C PHE A 30 -1.70 -5.74 -4.33
N VAL A 31 -1.05 -4.60 -4.60
CA VAL A 31 -1.26 -3.37 -3.84
C VAL A 31 -2.70 -2.86 -3.98
N ASN A 32 -3.26 -2.89 -5.19
CA ASN A 32 -4.66 -2.53 -5.41
C ASN A 32 -5.63 -3.41 -4.63
N LYS A 33 -5.38 -4.72 -4.61
CA LYS A 33 -6.19 -5.67 -3.83
C LYS A 33 -6.10 -5.40 -2.34
N LEU A 34 -4.90 -5.13 -1.83
CA LEU A 34 -4.67 -4.77 -0.43
C LEU A 34 -5.36 -3.45 -0.06
N GLN A 35 -5.27 -2.44 -0.91
CA GLN A 35 -5.94 -1.16 -0.70
C GLN A 35 -7.46 -1.35 -0.64
N LYS A 36 -8.01 -2.11 -1.58
CA LYS A 36 -9.45 -2.43 -1.59
C LYS A 36 -9.88 -3.14 -0.30
N ASP A 37 -9.14 -4.14 0.15
CA ASP A 37 -9.44 -4.86 1.38
C ASP A 37 -9.40 -3.95 2.61
N ARG A 38 -8.42 -3.06 2.69
CA ARG A 38 -8.35 -2.04 3.76
C ARG A 38 -9.56 -1.13 3.77
N LEU A 39 -10.01 -0.66 2.62
CA LEU A 39 -11.16 0.23 2.50
C LEU A 39 -12.49 -0.49 2.76
N THR A 40 -12.61 -1.74 2.35
CA THR A 40 -13.87 -2.48 2.45
C THR A 40 -14.07 -3.12 3.83
N ASN A 41 -12.99 -3.64 4.42
CA ASN A 41 -13.06 -4.46 5.62
C ASN A 41 -12.40 -3.82 6.83
N LEU A 42 -11.16 -3.34 6.68
CA LEU A 42 -10.35 -2.91 7.82
C LEU A 42 -10.80 -1.54 8.35
N LEU A 43 -10.87 -0.52 7.50
CA LEU A 43 -11.19 0.84 7.94
C LEU A 43 -12.59 0.97 8.53
N PRO A 44 -13.66 0.47 7.89
CA PRO A 44 -15.00 0.52 8.49
C PRO A 44 -15.04 -0.14 9.87
N THR A 45 -14.41 -1.30 10.00
CA THR A 45 -14.34 -2.04 11.28
C THR A 45 -13.60 -1.26 12.35
N LEU A 46 -12.46 -0.64 12.00
CA LEU A 46 -11.69 0.17 12.94
C LEU A 46 -12.44 1.44 13.36
N MET A 47 -13.07 2.14 12.41
CA MET A 47 -13.83 3.34 12.67
C MET A 47 -15.04 3.04 13.57
N GLU A 48 -15.75 1.95 13.30
CA GLU A 48 -16.84 1.49 14.15
C GLU A 48 -16.38 1.17 15.56
N LYS A 49 -15.31 0.38 15.69
CA LYS A 49 -14.75 -0.03 16.98
C LYS A 49 -14.22 1.14 17.82
N THR A 50 -13.67 2.16 17.17
CA THR A 50 -13.13 3.36 17.85
C THR A 50 -14.17 4.48 18.01
N GLY A 51 -15.33 4.34 17.40
CA GLY A 51 -16.38 5.35 17.44
C GLY A 51 -16.13 6.60 16.58
N ILE A 52 -15.20 6.50 15.61
CA ILE A 52 -14.85 7.59 14.69
C ILE A 52 -15.81 7.58 13.50
N ASP A 53 -16.47 8.71 13.25
CA ASP A 53 -17.41 8.87 12.14
C ASP A 53 -16.73 9.40 10.88
N MET A 54 -15.66 10.18 11.06
CA MET A 54 -14.88 10.74 9.97
C MET A 54 -13.41 10.75 10.33
N TRP A 55 -12.58 10.33 9.38
CA TRP A 55 -11.14 10.39 9.50
C TRP A 55 -10.52 11.10 8.31
N VAL A 56 -9.78 12.17 8.57
CA VAL A 56 -9.14 12.98 7.53
C VAL A 56 -7.62 12.81 7.65
N LEU A 57 -6.99 12.38 6.58
CA LEU A 57 -5.54 12.31 6.43
C LEU A 57 -5.09 13.41 5.50
N ILE A 58 -4.16 14.25 5.96
CA ILE A 58 -3.59 15.32 5.16
C ILE A 58 -2.09 15.08 5.06
N ALA A 59 -1.60 14.89 3.84
CA ALA A 59 -0.18 14.75 3.59
C ALA A 59 0.30 15.75 2.55
N ARG A 60 1.55 16.11 2.68
CA ARG A 60 2.26 16.96 1.74
C ARG A 60 3.48 16.23 1.21
N GLU A 61 3.83 16.45 -0.04
CA GLU A 61 5.07 15.96 -0.63
C GLU A 61 6.25 16.28 0.30
N TYR A 62 7.10 15.30 0.59
CA TYR A 62 8.22 15.33 1.54
C TYR A 62 7.85 15.44 3.04
N ASN A 63 6.58 15.53 3.38
CA ASN A 63 6.10 15.49 4.77
C ASN A 63 4.84 14.61 4.84
N GLU A 64 5.05 13.31 4.74
CA GLU A 64 3.99 12.32 4.63
C GLU A 64 3.74 11.65 5.97
N ASP A 65 2.46 11.54 6.31
CA ASP A 65 2.00 10.65 7.36
C ASP A 65 2.30 9.19 6.96
N PRO A 66 2.85 8.36 7.87
CA PRO A 66 3.11 6.95 7.58
C PRO A 66 1.88 6.18 7.08
N ILE A 67 0.70 6.55 7.54
CA ILE A 67 -0.55 5.88 7.16
C ILE A 67 -0.90 6.18 5.71
N ILE A 68 -0.70 7.41 5.24
CA ILE A 68 -1.04 7.74 3.84
C ILE A 68 -0.27 6.88 2.85
N LYS A 69 0.97 6.50 3.17
CA LYS A 69 1.77 5.60 2.33
C LYS A 69 1.12 4.23 2.14
N THR A 70 0.37 3.79 3.12
CA THR A 70 -0.36 2.51 3.04
C THR A 70 -1.62 2.58 2.19
N MET A 71 -2.09 3.80 1.87
CA MET A 71 -3.31 4.07 1.11
C MET A 71 -3.03 4.57 -0.31
N LEU A 72 -1.77 4.87 -0.64
CA LEU A 72 -1.40 5.34 -1.97
C LEU A 72 -1.69 4.29 -3.04
N PRO A 73 -2.12 4.72 -4.25
CA PRO A 73 -2.25 3.82 -5.37
C PRO A 73 -0.87 3.25 -5.79
N PRO A 74 -0.80 2.07 -6.40
CA PRO A 74 0.45 1.38 -6.71
C PRO A 74 1.37 2.14 -7.67
N THR A 75 0.83 3.12 -8.39
CA THR A 75 1.57 4.00 -9.30
C THR A 75 2.22 5.21 -8.61
N TRP A 76 1.91 5.42 -7.32
CA TRP A 76 2.45 6.52 -6.56
C TRP A 76 3.47 6.04 -5.54
N LEU A 77 4.69 6.54 -5.63
CA LEU A 77 5.75 6.25 -4.66
C LEU A 77 5.63 7.09 -3.38
N ASN A 78 5.00 8.26 -3.51
CA ASN A 78 4.78 9.23 -2.45
C ASN A 78 3.52 10.05 -2.73
N ALA A 79 3.02 10.75 -1.72
CA ALA A 79 1.96 11.72 -1.89
C ALA A 79 2.43 12.85 -2.81
N ARG A 80 1.53 13.31 -3.69
CA ARG A 80 1.86 14.35 -4.67
C ARG A 80 1.30 15.69 -4.22
N ARG A 81 2.18 16.67 -3.95
CA ARG A 81 1.85 18.00 -3.41
C ARG A 81 1.02 17.84 -2.13
N THR A 82 -0.15 18.48 -2.08
CA THR A 82 -1.11 18.23 -0.99
C THR A 82 -2.08 17.15 -1.43
N THR A 83 -2.16 16.08 -0.67
CA THR A 83 -3.09 14.97 -0.85
C THR A 83 -3.91 14.84 0.43
N ILE A 84 -5.23 14.86 0.30
CA ILE A 84 -6.15 14.72 1.43
C ILE A 84 -7.01 13.50 1.16
N LEU A 85 -7.07 12.59 2.12
CA LEU A 85 -7.99 11.46 2.09
C LEU A 85 -9.04 11.69 3.18
N VAL A 86 -10.29 11.50 2.83
CA VAL A 86 -11.41 11.61 3.75
C VAL A 86 -12.13 10.27 3.77
N PHE A 87 -12.21 9.66 4.92
CA PHE A 87 -12.98 8.44 5.17
C PHE A 87 -14.15 8.79 6.06
N SER A 88 -15.34 8.38 5.68
CA SER A 88 -16.56 8.60 6.47
C SER A 88 -17.33 7.30 6.67
N LEU A 89 -17.90 7.14 7.84
CA LEU A 89 -18.72 6.00 8.20
C LEU A 89 -20.03 6.49 8.82
N ASP A 90 -21.14 6.26 8.15
CA ASP A 90 -22.45 6.50 8.74
C ASP A 90 -22.80 5.39 9.76
N LYS A 91 -22.95 5.77 11.02
CA LYS A 91 -23.23 4.82 12.10
C LYS A 91 -24.62 4.16 11.97
N LYS A 92 -25.57 4.79 11.30
CA LYS A 92 -26.93 4.28 11.16
C LYS A 92 -27.05 3.32 9.98
N THR A 93 -26.55 3.76 8.83
CA THR A 93 -26.62 2.96 7.58
C THR A 93 -25.47 1.98 7.44
N LYS A 94 -24.37 2.17 8.21
CA LYS A 94 -23.09 1.45 8.06
C LYS A 94 -22.44 1.66 6.71
N GLU A 95 -22.84 2.69 6.01
CA GLU A 95 -22.26 3.06 4.73
C GLU A 95 -20.89 3.72 4.95
N PHE A 96 -19.88 3.18 4.27
CA PHE A 96 -18.53 3.70 4.29
C PHE A 96 -18.21 4.36 2.96
N ASP A 97 -17.64 5.56 3.01
CA ASP A 97 -17.21 6.30 1.84
C ASP A 97 -15.76 6.74 1.97
N ALA A 98 -15.04 6.78 0.85
CA ALA A 98 -13.64 7.16 0.77
C ALA A 98 -13.41 8.12 -0.41
N VAL A 99 -13.01 9.34 -0.09
CA VAL A 99 -12.79 10.42 -1.06
C VAL A 99 -11.34 10.88 -1.02
N ALA A 100 -10.74 11.11 -2.19
CA ALA A 100 -9.42 11.69 -2.32
C ALA A 100 -9.49 13.09 -2.95
N ILE A 101 -8.86 14.06 -2.30
CA ILE A 101 -8.63 15.38 -2.86
C ILE A 101 -7.14 15.47 -3.20
N ALA A 102 -6.83 15.31 -4.49
CA ALA A 102 -5.47 15.29 -4.99
C ALA A 102 -5.40 15.94 -6.37
N ARG A 103 -4.19 16.32 -6.79
CA ARG A 103 -3.97 16.94 -8.12
C ARG A 103 -4.24 15.98 -9.28
N TYR A 104 -4.07 14.69 -9.05
CA TYR A 104 -4.20 13.63 -10.06
C TYR A 104 -5.15 12.56 -9.54
N ALA A 105 -5.70 11.77 -10.46
CA ALA A 105 -6.53 10.63 -10.09
C ALA A 105 -5.83 9.71 -9.08
N PHE A 106 -6.55 9.35 -8.03
CA PHE A 106 -5.98 8.60 -6.88
C PHE A 106 -6.06 7.07 -7.07
N GLY A 107 -6.38 6.59 -8.24
CA GLY A 107 -6.58 5.17 -8.55
C GLY A 107 -8.07 4.81 -8.62
N ASP A 108 -8.36 3.52 -8.59
CA ASP A 108 -9.70 3.01 -8.85
C ASP A 108 -10.52 2.74 -7.57
N ASN A 109 -9.89 2.75 -6.41
CA ASN A 109 -10.53 2.34 -5.15
C ASN A 109 -11.01 3.52 -4.29
N ILE A 110 -10.58 4.74 -4.56
CA ILE A 110 -10.95 5.97 -3.85
C ILE A 110 -11.36 7.01 -4.89
N THR A 111 -12.52 7.61 -4.73
CA THR A 111 -13.08 8.61 -5.66
C THR A 111 -12.58 10.02 -5.36
#